data_0b30b72d0f88a281d790bf1767d33e7a
#
_entry.id   0b30b72d0f88a281d790bf1767d33e7a
#
_cell.length_a   1.000
_cell.length_b   1.000
_cell.length_c   1.000
_cell.angle_alpha   90.00
_cell.angle_beta   90.00
_cell.angle_gamma   90.00
#
_symmetry.space_group_name_H-M   'P 1'
#
loop_
_entity.id
_entity.type
_entity.pdbx_description
1 polymer ?
#
loop_
_entity_poly.entity_id
_entity_poly.type
_entity_poly.pdbx_seq_one_letter_code
_entity_poly.pdbx_strand_id
1 'polypeptide(L)'
;QAAIDLVYTQSNIRRILEVENFAHFSYDYYSDEQVNPATGLSSLATVRQAVRDSHEFVRTFDTGFHNLFFYGDTGIGKTYLSNCVAKELLDSGHSVIYFTAPSLFHVFEKNAFDRSRDSDEDYRRILECDLLIIDDLGTELTNAFTVSQLFLCLNERILRQKSTIISTNLGLGQLAETYSERTFSRISSSYTIIKLFGNDIRIQKKLKGQSCQAT
;
A
#
# COMPACT_ATOMS: atom_id res chain seq x y z
N GLN A 1 -9.14 25.29 -1.62
CA GLN A 1 -10.01 24.32 -0.92
C GLN A 1 -10.12 22.97 -1.64
N ALA A 2 -9.67 22.82 -2.90
CA ALA A 2 -9.62 21.56 -3.65
C ALA A 2 -8.37 20.70 -3.35
N ALA A 3 -7.34 21.25 -2.71
CA ALA A 3 -6.09 20.56 -2.40
C ALA A 3 -6.15 19.62 -1.18
N ILE A 4 -7.27 19.63 -0.46
CA ILE A 4 -7.43 18.90 0.82
C ILE A 4 -7.95 17.47 0.59
N ASP A 5 -8.45 17.17 -0.59
CA ASP A 5 -8.90 15.82 -0.93
C ASP A 5 -7.75 14.85 -1.23
N LEU A 6 -6.53 15.36 -1.32
CA LEU A 6 -5.31 14.58 -1.54
C LEU A 6 -4.73 13.92 -0.31
N VAL A 7 -4.85 14.59 0.79
CA VAL A 7 -4.57 13.97 2.09
C VAL A 7 -5.87 13.26 2.40
N TYR A 8 -5.85 11.97 2.67
CA TYR A 8 -6.97 11.35 3.30
C TYR A 8 -7.89 12.43 3.86
N THR A 9 -9.08 12.64 3.27
CA THR A 9 -10.02 13.61 3.80
C THR A 9 -10.08 13.34 5.29
N GLN A 10 -9.53 14.21 6.09
CA GLN A 10 -9.13 13.91 7.49
C GLN A 10 -10.22 13.28 8.34
N SER A 11 -11.49 13.39 7.93
CA SER A 11 -12.61 12.80 8.65
C SER A 11 -12.91 11.34 8.28
N ASN A 12 -12.84 10.94 7.01
CA ASN A 12 -13.22 9.57 6.60
C ASN A 12 -12.13 8.56 6.91
N ILE A 13 -10.87 8.95 6.82
CA ILE A 13 -9.80 8.02 7.08
C ILE A 13 -9.52 7.84 8.57
N ARG A 14 -9.61 8.90 9.37
CA ARG A 14 -9.53 8.71 10.82
C ARG A 14 -10.47 7.61 11.28
N ARG A 15 -11.69 7.60 10.74
CA ARG A 15 -12.68 6.57 11.05
C ARG A 15 -12.28 5.17 10.56
N ILE A 16 -11.64 5.05 9.40
CA ILE A 16 -11.11 3.77 8.91
C ILE A 16 -9.95 3.32 9.81
N LEU A 17 -9.01 4.21 10.12
CA LEU A 17 -7.85 3.90 10.94
C LEU A 17 -8.19 3.58 12.41
N GLU A 18 -9.33 4.05 12.91
CA GLU A 18 -9.85 3.63 14.24
C GLU A 18 -10.20 2.13 14.27
N VAL A 19 -10.60 1.55 13.15
CA VAL A 19 -10.96 0.12 13.03
C VAL A 19 -9.88 -0.71 12.33
N GLU A 20 -9.12 -0.14 11.41
CA GLU A 20 -8.06 -0.81 10.67
C GLU A 20 -6.69 -0.38 11.21
N ASN A 21 -6.26 -1.02 12.30
CA ASN A 21 -4.99 -0.79 12.98
C ASN A 21 -4.48 -2.11 13.57
N PHE A 22 -3.24 -2.12 14.08
CA PHE A 22 -2.64 -3.33 14.63
C PHE A 22 -3.37 -3.89 15.84
N ALA A 23 -4.01 -3.05 16.67
CA ALA A 23 -4.76 -3.51 17.84
C ALA A 23 -6.01 -4.33 17.47
N HIS A 24 -6.57 -4.09 16.30
CA HIS A 24 -7.75 -4.80 15.77
C HIS A 24 -7.40 -5.84 14.71
N PHE A 25 -6.10 -6.07 14.45
CA PHE A 25 -5.68 -7.07 13.47
C PHE A 25 -5.97 -8.48 13.96
N SER A 26 -6.80 -9.25 13.23
CA SER A 26 -7.11 -10.64 13.59
C SER A 26 -6.40 -11.64 12.69
N TYR A 27 -5.79 -12.63 13.31
CA TYR A 27 -5.17 -13.78 12.63
C TYR A 27 -6.18 -14.90 12.30
N ASP A 28 -7.44 -14.83 12.77
CA ASP A 28 -8.45 -15.88 12.65
C ASP A 28 -8.91 -16.19 11.23
N TYR A 29 -8.49 -15.36 10.28
CA TYR A 29 -8.80 -15.49 8.86
C TYR A 29 -7.68 -16.19 8.08
N TYR A 30 -6.59 -16.55 8.72
CA TYR A 30 -5.43 -17.18 8.11
C TYR A 30 -5.25 -18.59 8.68
N SER A 31 -4.81 -19.55 7.85
CA SER A 31 -4.72 -20.95 8.22
C SER A 31 -3.29 -21.47 8.10
N ASP A 32 -2.93 -22.40 8.99
CA ASP A 32 -1.69 -23.18 8.84
C ASP A 32 -1.82 -24.31 7.83
N GLU A 33 -3.04 -24.70 7.45
CA GLU A 33 -3.30 -25.74 6.45
C GLU A 33 -3.07 -25.27 5.02
N GLN A 34 -3.23 -23.96 4.76
CA GLN A 34 -2.96 -23.36 3.47
C GLN A 34 -1.48 -23.06 3.32
N VAL A 35 -0.76 -23.92 2.64
CA VAL A 35 0.69 -23.80 2.42
C VAL A 35 0.98 -23.37 0.99
N ASN A 36 1.85 -22.37 0.83
CA ASN A 36 2.35 -21.95 -0.47
C ASN A 36 3.37 -22.99 -0.98
N PRO A 37 3.10 -23.68 -2.11
CA PRO A 37 3.99 -24.75 -2.59
C PRO A 37 5.38 -24.27 -2.98
N ALA A 38 5.55 -22.96 -3.32
CA ALA A 38 6.84 -22.41 -3.69
C ALA A 38 7.73 -22.05 -2.50
N THR A 39 7.15 -21.70 -1.34
CA THR A 39 7.90 -21.26 -0.15
C THR A 39 7.81 -22.22 1.03
N GLY A 40 6.85 -23.14 1.02
CA GLY A 40 6.55 -24.04 2.13
C GLY A 40 5.94 -23.34 3.35
N LEU A 41 5.66 -22.04 3.28
CA LEU A 41 5.08 -21.27 4.37
C LEU A 41 3.56 -21.33 4.35
N SER A 42 2.94 -21.40 5.52
CA SER A 42 1.49 -21.29 5.65
C SER A 42 1.01 -19.83 5.49
N SER A 43 -0.29 -19.68 5.18
CA SER A 43 -0.94 -18.39 5.12
C SER A 43 -0.79 -17.63 6.46
N LEU A 44 -0.96 -18.33 7.59
CA LEU A 44 -0.78 -17.77 8.92
C LEU A 44 0.68 -17.37 9.20
N ALA A 45 1.65 -18.22 8.83
CA ALA A 45 3.06 -17.91 9.00
C ALA A 45 3.47 -16.68 8.18
N THR A 46 2.97 -16.58 6.95
CA THR A 46 3.25 -15.47 6.03
C THR A 46 2.68 -14.15 6.56
N VAL A 47 1.43 -14.14 7.04
CA VAL A 47 0.86 -12.90 7.58
C VAL A 47 1.50 -12.48 8.89
N ARG A 48 1.91 -13.43 9.74
CA ARG A 48 2.67 -13.11 10.96
C ARG A 48 4.01 -12.45 10.63
N GLN A 49 4.68 -12.90 9.56
CA GLN A 49 5.89 -12.24 9.10
C GLN A 49 5.58 -10.84 8.57
N ALA A 50 4.55 -10.67 7.74
CA ALA A 50 4.15 -9.37 7.21
C ALA A 50 3.82 -8.36 8.32
N VAL A 51 3.15 -8.78 9.38
CA VAL A 51 2.88 -7.93 10.56
C VAL A 51 4.18 -7.56 11.28
N ARG A 52 5.12 -8.51 11.47
CA ARG A 52 6.43 -8.20 12.07
C ARG A 52 7.22 -7.19 11.24
N ASP A 53 7.27 -7.40 9.91
CA ASP A 53 7.98 -6.50 9.01
C ASP A 53 7.35 -5.09 9.00
N SER A 54 6.03 -5.02 9.12
CA SER A 54 5.29 -3.76 9.23
C SER A 54 5.59 -3.03 10.56
N HIS A 55 5.65 -3.76 11.68
CA HIS A 55 6.07 -3.17 12.96
C HIS A 55 7.54 -2.73 12.93
N GLU A 56 8.41 -3.51 12.32
CA GLU A 56 9.82 -3.14 12.18
C GLU A 56 9.98 -1.89 11.32
N PHE A 57 9.22 -1.78 10.24
CA PHE A 57 9.16 -0.58 9.41
C PHE A 57 8.78 0.66 10.23
N VAL A 58 7.73 0.59 11.05
CA VAL A 58 7.33 1.69 11.94
C VAL A 58 8.42 1.99 12.96
N ARG A 59 8.97 0.96 13.61
CA ARG A 59 9.98 1.12 14.66
C ARG A 59 11.27 1.79 14.16
N THR A 60 11.66 1.53 12.92
CA THR A 60 12.89 2.03 12.32
C THR A 60 12.70 3.24 11.42
N PHE A 61 11.48 3.78 11.34
CA PHE A 61 11.10 4.82 10.39
C PHE A 61 11.97 6.08 10.49
N ASP A 62 12.28 6.53 11.70
CA ASP A 62 13.11 7.72 11.95
C ASP A 62 14.62 7.46 11.86
N THR A 63 15.04 6.20 11.85
CA THR A 63 16.46 5.83 11.91
C THR A 63 17.02 5.29 10.61
N GLY A 64 16.14 5.00 9.65
CA GLY A 64 16.54 4.44 8.36
C GLY A 64 15.52 4.70 7.26
N PHE A 65 15.96 4.58 6.01
CA PHE A 65 15.11 4.65 4.84
C PHE A 65 14.66 3.25 4.43
N HIS A 66 13.38 2.99 4.47
CA HIS A 66 12.76 1.70 4.14
C HIS A 66 11.50 1.90 3.30
N ASN A 67 11.18 0.93 2.47
CA ASN A 67 9.95 0.88 1.70
C ASN A 67 9.33 -0.52 1.82
N LEU A 68 8.00 -0.63 1.73
CA LEU A 68 7.28 -1.90 1.73
C LEU A 68 6.55 -2.12 0.41
N PHE A 69 6.56 -3.36 -0.06
CA PHE A 69 5.81 -3.77 -1.24
C PHE A 69 4.98 -5.01 -0.90
N PHE A 70 3.67 -4.83 -0.75
CA PHE A 70 2.72 -5.90 -0.50
C PHE A 70 2.12 -6.40 -1.81
N TYR A 71 2.23 -7.69 -2.08
CA TYR A 71 1.62 -8.29 -3.26
C TYR A 71 0.93 -9.62 -2.95
N GLY A 72 -0.01 -10.02 -3.80
CA GLY A 72 -0.78 -11.25 -3.68
C GLY A 72 -2.26 -11.04 -3.94
N ASP A 73 -3.07 -12.08 -3.75
CA ASP A 73 -4.47 -12.12 -4.14
C ASP A 73 -5.34 -11.03 -3.46
N THR A 74 -6.52 -10.82 -4.02
CA THR A 74 -7.48 -9.84 -3.49
C THR A 74 -8.03 -10.27 -2.12
N GLY A 75 -8.29 -9.30 -1.23
CA GLY A 75 -8.97 -9.55 0.04
C GLY A 75 -8.15 -10.22 1.14
N ILE A 76 -6.83 -10.34 0.99
CA ILE A 76 -5.93 -11.01 1.93
C ILE A 76 -5.27 -10.08 2.96
N GLY A 77 -5.68 -8.80 3.04
CA GLY A 77 -5.26 -7.88 4.09
C GLY A 77 -4.13 -6.91 3.74
N LYS A 78 -3.72 -6.76 2.45
CA LYS A 78 -2.68 -5.79 2.03
C LYS A 78 -3.01 -4.35 2.44
N THR A 79 -4.18 -3.86 2.04
CA THR A 79 -4.68 -2.52 2.39
C THR A 79 -4.78 -2.35 3.91
N TYR A 80 -5.25 -3.38 4.63
CA TYR A 80 -5.35 -3.35 6.08
C TYR A 80 -3.98 -3.13 6.74
N LEU A 81 -2.93 -3.84 6.31
CA LEU A 81 -1.57 -3.65 6.83
C LEU A 81 -1.03 -2.26 6.50
N SER A 82 -1.29 -1.74 5.29
CA SER A 82 -0.93 -0.37 4.93
C SER A 82 -1.61 0.65 5.86
N ASN A 83 -2.88 0.44 6.21
CA ASN A 83 -3.63 1.27 7.15
C ASN A 83 -3.09 1.16 8.59
N CYS A 84 -2.68 -0.03 9.03
CA CYS A 84 -2.02 -0.21 10.32
C CYS A 84 -0.76 0.66 10.43
N VAL A 85 0.11 0.61 9.42
CA VAL A 85 1.33 1.42 9.37
C VAL A 85 1.00 2.91 9.32
N ALA A 86 0.03 3.31 8.48
CA ALA A 86 -0.41 4.70 8.39
C ALA A 86 -0.87 5.26 9.73
N LYS A 87 -1.65 4.47 10.50
CA LYS A 87 -2.14 4.87 11.83
C LYS A 87 -1.00 5.16 12.80
N GLU A 88 -0.05 4.23 12.94
CA GLU A 88 1.10 4.39 13.85
C GLU A 88 1.96 5.62 13.49
N LEU A 89 2.21 5.85 12.19
CA LEU A 89 3.02 6.98 11.75
C LEU A 89 2.29 8.31 11.90
N LEU A 90 0.98 8.37 11.64
CA LEU A 90 0.17 9.57 11.90
C LEU A 90 0.11 9.90 13.39
N ASP A 91 -0.03 8.89 14.26
CA ASP A 91 -0.02 9.08 15.72
C ASP A 91 1.35 9.56 16.23
N SER A 92 2.42 9.19 15.54
CA SER A 92 3.79 9.65 15.81
C SER A 92 4.10 11.03 15.20
N GLY A 93 3.14 11.66 14.49
CA GLY A 93 3.26 13.02 13.96
C GLY A 93 3.86 13.10 12.55
N HIS A 94 4.02 11.99 11.84
CA HIS A 94 4.51 11.98 10.46
C HIS A 94 3.43 12.37 9.45
N SER A 95 3.86 12.95 8.34
CA SER A 95 2.99 13.22 7.20
C SER A 95 2.78 11.96 6.37
N VAL A 96 1.53 11.50 6.29
CA VAL A 96 1.15 10.31 5.50
C VAL A 96 0.15 10.72 4.43
N ILE A 97 0.44 10.35 3.19
CA ILE A 97 -0.48 10.52 2.05
C ILE A 97 -0.83 9.14 1.49
N TYR A 98 -2.12 8.91 1.32
CA TYR A 98 -2.64 7.67 0.74
C TYR A 98 -3.38 7.94 -0.56
N PHE A 99 -3.09 7.14 -1.57
CA PHE A 99 -3.82 7.11 -2.82
C PHE A 99 -4.12 5.66 -3.23
N THR A 100 -5.29 5.48 -3.82
CA THR A 100 -5.44 4.37 -4.77
C THR A 100 -4.67 4.71 -6.04
N ALA A 101 -4.17 3.71 -6.77
CA ALA A 101 -3.41 3.96 -7.99
C ALA A 101 -4.16 4.85 -8.99
N PRO A 102 -5.46 4.62 -9.31
CA PRO A 102 -6.19 5.53 -10.21
C PRO A 102 -6.21 6.99 -9.73
N SER A 103 -6.36 7.21 -8.42
CA SER A 103 -6.38 8.57 -7.85
C SER A 103 -5.02 9.26 -7.93
N LEU A 104 -3.93 8.52 -7.70
CA LEU A 104 -2.57 9.04 -7.83
C LEU A 104 -2.28 9.48 -9.27
N PHE A 105 -2.60 8.62 -10.25
CA PHE A 105 -2.36 8.95 -11.66
C PHE A 105 -3.22 10.11 -12.15
N HIS A 106 -4.43 10.28 -11.63
CA HIS A 106 -5.25 11.48 -11.91
C HIS A 106 -4.54 12.76 -11.44
N VAL A 107 -3.87 12.75 -10.29
CA VAL A 107 -3.07 13.90 -9.84
C VAL A 107 -1.88 14.15 -10.77
N PHE A 108 -1.20 13.11 -11.22
CA PHE A 108 -0.09 13.24 -12.17
C PHE A 108 -0.56 13.80 -13.52
N GLU A 109 -1.70 13.35 -14.01
CA GLU A 109 -2.32 13.88 -15.24
C GLU A 109 -2.66 15.37 -15.07
N LYS A 110 -3.31 15.70 -13.97
CA LYS A 110 -3.65 17.11 -13.68
C LYS A 110 -2.39 17.97 -13.64
N ASN A 111 -1.34 17.53 -12.96
CA ASN A 111 -0.07 18.27 -12.90
C ASN A 111 0.60 18.42 -14.28
N ALA A 112 0.54 17.39 -15.11
CA ALA A 112 1.15 17.41 -16.45
C ALA A 112 0.44 18.34 -17.44
N PHE A 113 -0.89 18.45 -17.34
CA PHE A 113 -1.72 19.17 -18.31
C PHE A 113 -2.27 20.50 -17.80
N ASP A 114 -2.48 20.64 -16.49
CA ASP A 114 -2.89 21.88 -15.83
C ASP A 114 -1.71 22.44 -15.02
N ARG A 115 -1.00 23.42 -15.62
CA ARG A 115 0.14 24.10 -14.98
C ARG A 115 -0.31 25.15 -13.96
N SER A 116 -1.33 24.87 -13.18
CA SER A 116 -1.74 25.71 -12.08
C SER A 116 -0.80 25.58 -10.87
N ARG A 117 -0.72 26.62 -10.03
CA ARG A 117 0.08 26.52 -8.79
C ARG A 117 -0.41 25.41 -7.86
N ASP A 118 -1.70 25.14 -7.87
CA ASP A 118 -2.31 24.12 -7.02
C ASP A 118 -1.89 22.71 -7.43
N SER A 119 -1.82 22.42 -8.76
CA SER A 119 -1.37 21.13 -9.25
C SER A 119 0.12 20.86 -8.95
N ASP A 120 0.97 21.89 -9.05
CA ASP A 120 2.38 21.79 -8.68
C ASP A 120 2.57 21.53 -7.18
N GLU A 121 1.73 22.13 -6.34
CA GLU A 121 1.78 21.95 -4.89
C GLU A 121 1.37 20.54 -4.50
N ASP A 122 0.30 19.99 -5.11
CA ASP A 122 -0.15 18.63 -4.87
C ASP A 122 0.91 17.59 -5.26
N TYR A 123 1.52 17.77 -6.43
CA TYR A 123 2.62 16.92 -6.87
C TYR A 123 3.84 16.99 -5.92
N ARG A 124 4.19 18.19 -5.47
CA ARG A 124 5.28 18.38 -4.51
C ARG A 124 4.98 17.69 -3.18
N ARG A 125 3.77 17.80 -2.66
CA ARG A 125 3.34 17.11 -1.43
C ARG A 125 3.50 15.60 -1.52
N ILE A 126 3.15 15.01 -2.67
CA ILE A 126 3.35 13.57 -2.94
C ILE A 126 4.84 13.20 -2.86
N LEU A 127 5.74 14.05 -3.36
CA LEU A 127 7.17 13.78 -3.33
C LEU A 127 7.82 14.04 -1.95
N GLU A 128 7.25 14.91 -1.13
CA GLU A 128 7.86 15.39 0.13
C GLU A 128 7.27 14.76 1.39
N CYS A 129 6.06 14.20 1.36
CA CYS A 129 5.47 13.54 2.53
C CYS A 129 6.38 12.41 3.04
N ASP A 130 6.36 12.17 4.35
CA ASP A 130 7.21 11.17 4.98
C ASP A 130 6.86 9.75 4.51
N LEU A 131 5.57 9.43 4.43
CA LEU A 131 5.07 8.19 3.87
C LEU A 131 4.05 8.43 2.75
N LEU A 132 4.29 7.85 1.57
CA LEU A 132 3.31 7.70 0.50
C LEU A 132 2.79 6.26 0.47
N ILE A 133 1.48 6.08 0.47
CA ILE A 133 0.84 4.78 0.26
C ILE A 133 0.16 4.79 -1.12
N ILE A 134 0.55 3.84 -1.97
CA ILE A 134 -0.04 3.58 -3.28
C ILE A 134 -0.77 2.24 -3.19
N ASP A 135 -2.09 2.30 -3.06
CA ASP A 135 -2.92 1.10 -2.89
C ASP A 135 -3.52 0.63 -4.20
N ASP A 136 -3.63 -0.69 -4.34
CA ASP A 136 -4.18 -1.38 -5.51
C ASP A 136 -3.51 -0.99 -6.85
N LEU A 137 -2.15 -0.89 -6.86
CA LEU A 137 -1.39 -0.67 -8.08
C LEU A 137 -1.70 -1.75 -9.13
N GLY A 138 -2.01 -1.34 -10.35
CA GLY A 138 -2.45 -2.20 -11.45
C GLY A 138 -3.96 -2.18 -11.69
N THR A 139 -4.72 -1.33 -11.00
CA THR A 139 -6.15 -1.13 -11.23
C THR A 139 -6.46 0.11 -12.09
N GLU A 140 -5.46 0.94 -12.33
CA GLU A 140 -5.56 2.09 -13.23
C GLU A 140 -5.43 1.69 -14.70
N LEU A 141 -5.78 2.60 -15.59
CA LEU A 141 -5.51 2.44 -17.02
C LEU A 141 -4.00 2.60 -17.28
N THR A 142 -3.32 1.49 -17.51
CA THR A 142 -1.87 1.50 -17.77
C THR A 142 -1.56 1.92 -19.20
N ASN A 143 -0.70 2.93 -19.35
CA ASN A 143 -0.19 3.43 -20.62
C ASN A 143 1.23 3.99 -20.45
N ALA A 144 1.85 4.49 -21.51
CA ALA A 144 3.23 5.01 -21.46
C ALA A 144 3.39 6.18 -20.47
N PHE A 145 2.35 7.01 -20.28
CA PHE A 145 2.37 8.11 -19.32
C PHE A 145 2.38 7.58 -17.89
N THR A 146 1.44 6.70 -17.53
CA THR A 146 1.34 6.14 -16.17
C THR A 146 2.60 5.36 -15.79
N VAL A 147 3.16 4.55 -16.70
CA VAL A 147 4.44 3.83 -16.50
C VAL A 147 5.58 4.81 -16.22
N SER A 148 5.69 5.87 -17.02
CA SER A 148 6.74 6.89 -16.84
C SER A 148 6.58 7.66 -15.54
N GLN A 149 5.36 8.08 -15.20
CA GLN A 149 5.09 8.87 -13.99
C GLN A 149 5.32 8.05 -12.72
N LEU A 150 4.93 6.77 -12.70
CA LEU A 150 5.24 5.87 -11.58
C LEU A 150 6.75 5.78 -11.36
N PHE A 151 7.50 5.50 -12.42
CA PHE A 151 8.97 5.41 -12.34
C PHE A 151 9.58 6.70 -11.78
N LEU A 152 9.17 7.87 -12.30
CA LEU A 152 9.67 9.18 -11.86
C LEU A 152 9.36 9.41 -10.38
N CYS A 153 8.11 9.17 -9.96
CA CYS A 153 7.69 9.34 -8.58
C CYS A 153 8.50 8.44 -7.62
N LEU A 154 8.59 7.14 -7.90
CA LEU A 154 9.31 6.20 -7.05
C LEU A 154 10.81 6.53 -7.01
N ASN A 155 11.42 6.83 -8.15
CA ASN A 155 12.84 7.19 -8.20
C ASN A 155 13.14 8.48 -7.42
N GLU A 156 12.32 9.51 -7.57
CA GLU A 156 12.49 10.78 -6.87
C GLU A 156 12.34 10.60 -5.35
N ARG A 157 11.34 9.82 -4.90
CA ARG A 157 11.16 9.55 -3.48
C ARG A 157 12.32 8.74 -2.88
N ILE A 158 12.83 7.75 -3.63
CA ILE A 158 14.03 6.99 -3.22
C ILE A 158 15.25 7.93 -3.07
N LEU A 159 15.48 8.82 -4.03
CA LEU A 159 16.58 9.79 -3.96
C LEU A 159 16.45 10.76 -2.78
N ARG A 160 15.23 11.11 -2.41
CA ARG A 160 14.92 11.97 -1.24
C ARG A 160 14.84 11.19 0.07
N GLN A 161 15.03 9.88 0.05
CA GLN A 161 14.85 8.98 1.20
C GLN A 161 13.47 9.12 1.86
N LYS A 162 12.41 9.28 1.04
CA LYS A 162 11.02 9.34 1.47
C LYS A 162 10.34 8.00 1.27
N SER A 163 9.83 7.44 2.36
CA SER A 163 9.29 6.08 2.41
C SER A 163 8.00 5.91 1.59
N THR A 164 7.87 4.76 0.93
CA THR A 164 6.69 4.43 0.13
C THR A 164 6.23 3.01 0.46
N ILE A 165 4.92 2.84 0.61
CA ILE A 165 4.25 1.54 0.65
C ILE A 165 3.47 1.37 -0.64
N ILE A 166 3.61 0.22 -1.28
CA ILE A 166 2.83 -0.15 -2.47
C ILE A 166 2.07 -1.44 -2.16
N SER A 167 0.80 -1.49 -2.49
CA SER A 167 0.03 -2.73 -2.55
C SER A 167 -0.41 -3.05 -3.98
N THR A 168 -0.45 -4.33 -4.34
CA THR A 168 -0.88 -4.76 -5.67
C THR A 168 -1.41 -6.20 -5.66
N ASN A 169 -2.31 -6.49 -6.58
CA ASN A 169 -2.75 -7.85 -6.88
C ASN A 169 -1.90 -8.51 -7.99
N LEU A 170 -1.01 -7.75 -8.63
CA LEU A 170 -0.12 -8.28 -9.68
C LEU A 170 0.97 -9.16 -9.07
N GLY A 171 1.29 -10.26 -9.74
CA GLY A 171 2.50 -11.01 -9.48
C GLY A 171 3.74 -10.24 -9.93
N LEU A 172 4.93 -10.60 -9.40
CA LEU A 172 6.17 -9.89 -9.71
C LEU A 172 6.51 -9.88 -11.22
N GLY A 173 6.23 -10.97 -11.94
CA GLY A 173 6.39 -11.02 -13.40
C GLY A 173 5.45 -10.07 -14.12
N GLN A 174 4.16 -10.08 -13.75
CA GLN A 174 3.17 -9.16 -14.30
C GLN A 174 3.52 -7.69 -14.01
N LEU A 175 4.07 -7.40 -12.84
CA LEU A 175 4.52 -6.06 -12.48
C LEU A 175 5.61 -5.56 -13.44
N ALA A 176 6.62 -6.40 -13.75
CA ALA A 176 7.68 -6.06 -14.69
C ALA A 176 7.15 -5.86 -16.12
N GLU A 177 6.22 -6.69 -16.56
CA GLU A 177 5.55 -6.56 -17.86
C GLU A 177 4.71 -5.28 -17.96
N THR A 178 3.99 -4.94 -16.88
CA THR A 178 3.06 -3.81 -16.84
C THR A 178 3.77 -2.47 -16.71
N TYR A 179 4.77 -2.37 -15.80
CA TYR A 179 5.41 -1.08 -15.43
C TYR A 179 6.86 -0.95 -15.87
N SER A 180 7.37 -1.84 -16.67
CA SER A 180 8.74 -1.93 -17.16
C SER A 180 9.74 -2.54 -16.17
N GLU A 181 10.80 -3.13 -16.75
CA GLU A 181 11.96 -3.66 -16.02
C GLU A 181 12.64 -2.60 -15.12
N ARG A 182 12.62 -1.33 -15.52
CA ARG A 182 13.21 -0.24 -14.73
C ARG A 182 12.48 -0.01 -13.44
N THR A 183 11.15 0.04 -13.47
CA THR A 183 10.30 0.19 -12.28
C THR A 183 10.45 -1.03 -11.38
N PHE A 184 10.40 -2.23 -11.96
CA PHE A 184 10.60 -3.48 -11.24
C PHE A 184 11.98 -3.53 -10.54
N SER A 185 13.04 -3.14 -11.23
CA SER A 185 14.40 -3.08 -10.67
C SER A 185 14.48 -2.13 -9.47
N ARG A 186 13.81 -0.96 -9.53
CA ARG A 186 13.74 -0.02 -8.40
C ARG A 186 13.00 -0.61 -7.20
N ILE A 187 11.87 -1.26 -7.44
CA ILE A 187 11.11 -1.92 -6.37
C ILE A 187 11.95 -3.06 -5.77
N SER A 188 12.52 -3.92 -6.60
CA SER A 188 13.30 -5.09 -6.13
C SER A 188 14.56 -4.70 -5.33
N SER A 189 15.17 -3.56 -5.65
CA SER A 189 16.40 -3.10 -4.98
C SER A 189 16.15 -2.26 -3.73
N SER A 190 14.98 -1.64 -3.58
CA SER A 190 14.76 -0.60 -2.58
C SER A 190 13.57 -0.87 -1.66
N TYR A 191 12.84 -1.98 -1.84
CA TYR A 191 11.65 -2.32 -1.06
C TYR A 191 11.80 -3.69 -0.39
N THR A 192 11.29 -3.80 0.81
CA THR A 192 11.02 -5.11 1.42
C THR A 192 9.78 -5.69 0.75
N ILE A 193 9.97 -6.78 0.00
CA ILE A 193 8.91 -7.41 -0.80
C ILE A 193 8.23 -8.47 0.06
N ILE A 194 6.94 -8.28 0.30
CA ILE A 194 6.13 -9.12 1.18
C ILE A 194 4.99 -9.75 0.36
N LYS A 195 5.06 -11.06 0.19
CA LYS A 195 3.98 -11.82 -0.44
C LYS A 195 2.94 -12.18 0.62
N LEU A 196 1.69 -11.84 0.38
CA LEU A 196 0.56 -12.34 1.13
C LEU A 196 -0.23 -13.33 0.27
N PHE A 197 -0.80 -14.35 0.90
CA PHE A 197 -1.71 -15.28 0.23
C PHE A 197 -2.70 -15.87 1.24
N GLY A 198 -3.80 -16.39 0.74
CA GLY A 198 -4.86 -16.95 1.57
C GLY A 198 -6.23 -16.76 0.92
N ASN A 199 -7.28 -17.08 1.67
CA ASN A 199 -8.65 -16.86 1.23
C ASN A 199 -9.06 -15.39 1.41
N ASP A 200 -9.96 -14.90 0.55
CA ASP A 200 -10.52 -13.55 0.69
C ASP A 200 -11.24 -13.42 2.04
N ILE A 201 -10.69 -12.56 2.91
CA ILE A 201 -11.18 -12.30 4.26
C ILE A 201 -12.59 -11.72 4.25
N ARG A 202 -12.94 -10.91 3.24
CA ARG A 202 -14.27 -10.31 3.10
C ARG A 202 -15.34 -11.38 2.89
N ILE A 203 -15.01 -12.41 2.12
CA ILE A 203 -15.89 -13.57 1.91
C ILE A 203 -16.00 -14.38 3.20
N GLN A 204 -14.88 -14.66 3.86
CA GLN A 204 -14.88 -15.40 5.13
C GLN A 204 -15.72 -14.69 6.22
N LYS A 205 -15.61 -13.35 6.34
CA LYS A 205 -16.41 -12.56 7.27
C LYS A 205 -17.91 -12.70 7.00
N LYS A 206 -18.32 -12.67 5.72
CA LYS A 206 -19.73 -12.87 5.33
C LYS A 206 -20.24 -14.26 5.70
N LEU A 207 -19.45 -15.30 5.44
CA LEU A 207 -19.83 -16.67 5.77
C LEU A 207 -19.95 -16.91 7.28
N LYS A 208 -19.00 -16.40 8.08
CA LYS A 208 -19.04 -16.49 9.54
C LYS A 208 -20.21 -15.70 10.13
N GLY A 209 -20.53 -14.51 9.59
CA GLY A 209 -21.67 -13.69 10.04
C GLY A 209 -23.03 -14.32 9.73
N GLN A 210 -23.16 -15.07 8.64
CA GLN A 210 -24.38 -15.82 8.32
C GLN A 210 -24.59 -17.03 9.22
N SER A 211 -23.52 -17.67 9.68
CA SER A 211 -23.59 -18.83 10.60
C SER A 211 -24.05 -18.43 12.01
N CYS A 212 -23.83 -17.17 12.44
CA CYS A 212 -24.31 -16.66 13.74
C CYS A 212 -25.78 -16.21 13.72
N GLN A 213 -26.41 -16.06 12.55
CA GLN A 213 -27.84 -15.69 12.45
C GLN A 213 -28.77 -16.90 12.26
N ALA A 214 -28.20 -18.10 12.11
CA ALA A 214 -28.95 -19.35 11.90
C ALA A 214 -29.05 -20.22 13.17
N THR A 215 -28.69 -19.70 14.34
CA THR A 215 -28.85 -20.31 15.65
C THR A 215 -29.73 -19.42 16.53
#